data_08f91db883937e618c69a16a818bd34c
#
_entry.id   08f91db883937e618c69a16a818bd34c
#
_cell.length_a   1.000
_cell.length_b   1.000
_cell.length_c   1.000
_cell.angle_alpha   90.00
_cell.angle_beta   90.00
_cell.angle_gamma   90.00
#
_symmetry.space_group_name_H-M   'P 1'
#
loop_
_entity.id
_entity.type
_entity.pdbx_description
1 polymer ?
#
loop_
_entity_poly.entity_id
_entity_poly.type
_entity_poly.pdbx_seq_one_letter_code
_entity_poly.pdbx_strand_id
1 'polypeptide(L)'
;FFYRLLLGSHCNGRPKGTKNIQTFKNLNMRKVIAAINMTLDGVCDHSVGIVDEELHQHYSTLITNAGVILYGRTTYELMQFWQILLQNPSGKKSMDDFAISIDKIPKLVFSTTLKETNWVSAKLSDLPLNEKVLELKQQSGRNILIGSRSLIIQLLNNNLIDEFQICIHPIIEGKGLKLFEKIKDRIMLKLINTKSLNSGVTIMYYVPKVK
;
A
#
# COMPACT_ATOMS: atom_id res chain seq x y z
N PHE A 1 -5.43 -13.46 53.59
CA PHE A 1 -5.75 -12.96 54.94
C PHE A 1 -6.32 -11.55 54.80
N PHE A 2 -7.59 -11.42 54.84
CA PHE A 2 -8.54 -11.03 55.90
C PHE A 2 -8.48 -9.52 56.21
N TYR A 3 -9.59 -8.89 55.92
CA TYR A 3 -10.69 -8.26 56.63
C TYR A 3 -10.49 -6.74 56.78
N ARG A 4 -11.43 -5.84 56.84
CA ARG A 4 -12.90 -5.74 56.81
C ARG A 4 -13.29 -4.26 56.96
N LEU A 5 -14.30 -3.85 56.24
CA LEU A 5 -15.47 -3.03 56.66
C LEU A 5 -15.31 -1.83 57.60
N LEU A 6 -15.89 -0.70 57.26
CA LEU A 6 -17.08 -0.05 57.84
C LEU A 6 -17.32 1.33 57.22
N LEU A 7 -18.42 1.47 56.54
CA LEU A 7 -19.62 2.23 56.84
C LEU A 7 -19.49 3.75 57.05
N GLY A 8 -20.09 4.52 56.19
CA GLY A 8 -21.12 5.48 56.57
C GLY A 8 -20.92 6.89 56.06
N SER A 9 -21.67 7.37 55.19
CA SER A 9 -22.80 8.29 55.29
C SER A 9 -22.99 9.18 54.05
N HIS A 10 -24.21 9.34 53.75
CA HIS A 10 -24.83 10.13 52.69
C HIS A 10 -24.30 11.55 52.55
N CYS A 11 -24.14 11.98 51.26
CA CYS A 11 -24.52 13.31 50.84
C CYS A 11 -24.93 13.31 49.36
N ASN A 12 -26.14 13.72 49.12
CA ASN A 12 -26.77 13.98 47.84
C ASN A 12 -26.05 15.12 47.10
N GLY A 13 -25.76 14.89 45.81
CA GLY A 13 -25.32 15.93 44.88
C GLY A 13 -25.23 15.42 43.50
N ARG A 14 -26.33 15.42 42.72
CA ARG A 14 -26.28 15.19 41.25
C ARG A 14 -25.68 16.42 40.58
N PRO A 15 -24.67 16.32 39.77
CA PRO A 15 -24.49 17.19 38.62
C PRO A 15 -25.06 16.47 37.36
N LYS A 16 -26.09 17.02 36.80
CA LYS A 16 -26.52 16.80 35.41
C LYS A 16 -25.37 17.34 34.52
N GLY A 17 -24.61 16.47 33.96
CA GLY A 17 -23.65 16.77 32.91
C GLY A 17 -23.72 15.64 31.89
N THR A 18 -24.60 15.76 30.92
CA THR A 18 -24.61 14.96 29.69
C THR A 18 -23.30 15.21 28.99
N LYS A 19 -22.27 14.40 29.30
CA LYS A 19 -21.13 14.26 28.41
C LYS A 19 -21.66 13.58 27.14
N ASN A 20 -21.79 14.38 26.08
CA ASN A 20 -21.86 13.86 24.72
C ASN A 20 -20.62 12.96 24.53
N ILE A 21 -20.80 11.67 24.72
CA ILE A 21 -19.91 10.65 24.17
C ILE A 21 -20.17 10.73 22.67
N GLN A 22 -19.39 11.56 22.00
CA GLN A 22 -19.25 11.49 20.56
C GLN A 22 -18.81 10.05 20.26
N THR A 23 -19.78 9.24 19.84
CA THR A 23 -19.52 7.94 19.24
C THR A 23 -18.63 8.23 18.04
N PHE A 24 -17.33 8.03 18.22
CA PHE A 24 -16.41 7.94 17.08
C PHE A 24 -16.95 6.79 16.24
N LYS A 25 -17.72 7.14 15.18
CA LYS A 25 -18.00 6.22 14.10
C LYS A 25 -16.66 5.57 13.77
N ASN A 26 -16.59 4.25 13.81
CA ASN A 26 -15.50 3.47 13.21
C ASN A 26 -15.47 3.84 11.73
N LEU A 27 -14.81 4.93 11.40
CA LEU A 27 -14.38 5.25 10.06
C LEU A 27 -13.47 4.09 9.70
N ASN A 28 -13.88 3.29 8.74
CA ASN A 28 -13.06 2.25 8.16
C ASN A 28 -11.83 2.97 7.57
N MET A 29 -10.77 3.09 8.38
CA MET A 29 -9.56 3.80 7.98
C MET A 29 -9.00 3.11 6.73
N ARG A 30 -8.60 3.89 5.75
CA ARG A 30 -8.00 3.40 4.51
C ARG A 30 -6.72 2.64 4.85
N LYS A 31 -6.61 1.39 4.38
CA LYS A 31 -5.38 0.61 4.52
C LYS A 31 -4.33 1.07 3.51
N VAL A 32 -3.09 1.06 3.94
CA VAL A 32 -1.91 1.20 3.07
C VAL A 32 -1.47 -0.20 2.66
N ILE A 33 -1.66 -0.53 1.38
CA ILE A 33 -1.28 -1.82 0.80
C ILE A 33 -0.03 -1.61 -0.06
N ALA A 34 1.07 -2.21 0.32
CA ALA A 34 2.28 -2.28 -0.50
C ALA A 34 2.24 -3.55 -1.36
N ALA A 35 2.35 -3.40 -2.68
CA ALA A 35 2.38 -4.52 -3.61
C ALA A 35 3.57 -4.38 -4.55
N ILE A 36 4.40 -5.43 -4.68
CA ILE A 36 5.62 -5.38 -5.47
C ILE A 36 6.01 -6.77 -5.97
N ASN A 37 6.58 -6.80 -7.18
CA ASN A 37 7.24 -7.98 -7.73
C ASN A 37 8.66 -8.08 -7.19
N MET A 38 9.11 -9.31 -6.91
CA MET A 38 10.44 -9.57 -6.40
C MET A 38 10.89 -10.97 -6.85
N THR A 39 12.16 -11.12 -7.19
CA THR A 39 12.77 -12.44 -7.39
C THR A 39 12.95 -13.16 -6.07
N LEU A 40 13.24 -14.46 -6.10
CA LEU A 40 13.44 -15.28 -4.91
C LEU A 40 14.61 -14.76 -4.04
N ASP A 41 15.62 -14.17 -4.65
CA ASP A 41 16.76 -13.56 -3.95
C ASP A 41 16.59 -12.06 -3.64
N GLY A 42 15.39 -11.51 -3.82
CA GLY A 42 15.00 -10.20 -3.33
C GLY A 42 15.21 -9.02 -4.29
N VAL A 43 15.54 -9.26 -5.54
CA VAL A 43 15.67 -8.22 -6.57
C VAL A 43 14.27 -7.78 -7.02
N CYS A 44 14.02 -6.47 -7.10
CA CYS A 44 12.73 -5.89 -7.47
C CYS A 44 12.85 -4.84 -8.59
N ASP A 45 13.78 -5.03 -9.49
CA ASP A 45 13.88 -4.23 -10.70
C ASP A 45 12.65 -4.46 -11.60
N HIS A 46 12.27 -3.44 -12.35
CA HIS A 46 11.10 -3.52 -13.24
C HIS A 46 11.28 -4.51 -14.40
N SER A 47 12.53 -4.88 -14.72
CA SER A 47 12.87 -5.82 -15.79
C SER A 47 12.84 -7.28 -15.34
N VAL A 48 12.83 -7.55 -14.02
CA VAL A 48 12.83 -8.92 -13.49
C VAL A 48 11.41 -9.36 -13.17
N GLY A 49 10.95 -10.39 -13.84
CA GLY A 49 9.67 -10.99 -13.54
C GLY A 49 9.03 -11.69 -14.71
N ILE A 50 8.28 -12.73 -14.41
CA ILE A 50 7.40 -13.43 -15.35
C ILE A 50 6.06 -12.72 -15.28
N VAL A 51 5.68 -12.03 -16.34
CA VAL A 51 4.41 -11.30 -16.41
C VAL A 51 3.45 -12.09 -17.29
N ASP A 52 2.38 -12.61 -16.67
CA ASP A 52 1.34 -13.37 -17.31
C ASP A 52 -0.05 -12.73 -17.08
N GLU A 53 -1.08 -13.36 -17.62
CA GLU A 53 -2.46 -12.89 -17.48
C GLU A 53 -2.94 -12.89 -16.03
N GLU A 54 -2.61 -13.93 -15.24
CA GLU A 54 -3.03 -14.02 -13.84
C GLU A 54 -2.41 -12.93 -12.98
N LEU A 55 -1.14 -12.58 -13.24
CA LEU A 55 -0.45 -11.50 -12.55
C LEU A 55 -1.06 -10.13 -12.92
N HIS A 56 -1.35 -9.89 -14.20
CA HIS A 56 -2.07 -8.68 -14.63
C HIS A 56 -3.45 -8.57 -13.95
N GLN A 57 -4.20 -9.67 -13.91
CA GLN A 57 -5.50 -9.70 -13.24
C GLN A 57 -5.40 -9.42 -11.74
N HIS A 58 -4.36 -9.92 -11.08
CA HIS A 58 -4.09 -9.62 -9.67
C HIS A 58 -3.89 -8.12 -9.46
N TYR A 59 -3.00 -7.48 -10.22
CA TYR A 59 -2.76 -6.04 -10.11
C TYR A 59 -3.97 -5.19 -10.52
N SER A 60 -4.71 -5.60 -11.55
CA SER A 60 -5.97 -4.94 -11.93
C SER A 60 -6.99 -4.95 -10.79
N THR A 61 -7.08 -6.07 -10.07
CA THR A 61 -7.95 -6.18 -8.88
C THR A 61 -7.48 -5.26 -7.75
N LEU A 62 -6.17 -5.19 -7.49
CA LEU A 62 -5.61 -4.27 -6.51
C LEU A 62 -5.94 -2.81 -6.84
N ILE A 63 -5.75 -2.40 -8.09
CA ILE A 63 -6.01 -1.05 -8.58
C ILE A 63 -7.50 -0.71 -8.44
N THR A 64 -8.39 -1.62 -8.85
CA THR A 64 -9.85 -1.43 -8.76
C THR A 64 -10.32 -1.25 -7.31
N ASN A 65 -9.67 -1.93 -6.36
CA ASN A 65 -9.96 -1.84 -4.93
C ASN A 65 -9.26 -0.67 -4.22
N ALA A 66 -8.38 0.04 -4.91
CA ALA A 66 -7.69 1.21 -4.38
C ALA A 66 -8.42 2.51 -4.76
N GLY A 67 -8.27 3.53 -3.94
CA GLY A 67 -8.78 4.89 -4.19
C GLY A 67 -7.69 5.85 -4.67
N VAL A 68 -6.42 5.49 -4.47
CA VAL A 68 -5.25 6.25 -4.90
C VAL A 68 -4.05 5.31 -4.96
N ILE A 69 -3.13 5.57 -5.89
CA ILE A 69 -1.84 4.91 -5.94
C ILE A 69 -0.71 5.92 -5.73
N LEU A 70 0.31 5.54 -4.96
CA LEU A 70 1.46 6.38 -4.65
C LEU A 70 2.68 5.94 -5.44
N TYR A 71 3.29 6.87 -6.15
CA TYR A 71 4.49 6.65 -6.95
C TYR A 71 5.65 7.55 -6.51
N GLY A 72 6.85 6.99 -6.45
CA GLY A 72 8.08 7.77 -6.58
C GLY A 72 8.34 8.11 -8.05
N ARG A 73 9.22 9.07 -8.30
CA ARG A 73 9.54 9.53 -9.66
C ARG A 73 9.82 8.40 -10.64
N THR A 74 10.78 7.54 -10.33
CA THR A 74 11.19 6.45 -11.24
C THR A 74 10.03 5.52 -11.59
N THR A 75 9.22 5.14 -10.60
CA THR A 75 8.04 4.30 -10.86
C THR A 75 7.01 5.04 -11.70
N TYR A 76 6.79 6.33 -11.46
CA TYR A 76 5.89 7.15 -12.26
C TYR A 76 6.33 7.20 -13.73
N GLU A 77 7.63 7.45 -13.97
CA GLU A 77 8.21 7.47 -15.32
C GLU A 77 8.05 6.12 -16.04
N LEU A 78 8.30 5.00 -15.34
CA LEU A 78 8.10 3.67 -15.88
C LEU A 78 6.64 3.37 -16.20
N MET A 79 5.72 3.80 -15.36
CA MET A 79 4.29 3.56 -15.54
C MET A 79 3.68 4.36 -16.69
N GLN A 80 4.35 5.37 -17.22
CA GLN A 80 3.90 6.11 -18.41
C GLN A 80 3.81 5.22 -19.67
N PHE A 81 4.52 4.10 -19.70
CA PHE A 81 4.35 3.09 -20.74
C PHE A 81 2.89 2.71 -20.97
N TRP A 82 2.09 2.66 -19.92
CA TRP A 82 0.67 2.29 -20.01
C TRP A 82 -0.21 3.33 -20.69
N GLN A 83 0.20 4.60 -20.71
CA GLN A 83 -0.46 5.65 -21.51
C GLN A 83 -0.27 5.41 -23.01
N ILE A 84 0.91 4.91 -23.41
CA ILE A 84 1.19 4.57 -24.81
C ILE A 84 0.29 3.40 -25.26
N LEU A 85 0.09 2.42 -24.39
CA LEU A 85 -0.78 1.27 -24.67
C LEU A 85 -2.25 1.66 -24.82
N LEU A 86 -2.73 2.68 -24.16
CA LEU A 86 -4.09 3.19 -24.37
C LEU A 86 -4.32 3.74 -25.77
N GLN A 87 -3.28 4.36 -26.36
CA GLN A 87 -3.34 4.89 -27.73
C GLN A 87 -3.11 3.79 -28.76
N ASN A 88 -2.34 2.76 -28.42
CA ASN A 88 -1.94 1.67 -29.28
C ASN A 88 -2.14 0.33 -28.53
N PRO A 89 -3.38 -0.20 -28.44
CA PRO A 89 -3.68 -1.42 -27.70
C PRO A 89 -2.83 -2.61 -28.16
N SER A 90 -2.42 -3.42 -27.20
CA SER A 90 -1.57 -4.59 -27.43
C SER A 90 -2.30 -5.76 -28.12
N GLY A 91 -3.64 -5.75 -28.07
CA GLY A 91 -4.49 -6.88 -28.49
C GLY A 91 -4.56 -8.00 -27.45
N LYS A 92 -3.84 -7.90 -26.35
CA LYS A 92 -3.93 -8.81 -25.20
C LYS A 92 -4.85 -8.21 -24.14
N LYS A 93 -6.03 -8.81 -23.99
CA LYS A 93 -7.10 -8.27 -23.12
C LYS A 93 -6.62 -7.91 -21.72
N SER A 94 -5.83 -8.75 -21.06
CA SER A 94 -5.35 -8.50 -19.70
C SER A 94 -4.43 -7.27 -19.61
N MET A 95 -3.59 -7.04 -20.61
CA MET A 95 -2.72 -5.85 -20.66
C MET A 95 -3.54 -4.58 -20.93
N ASP A 96 -4.47 -4.66 -21.87
CA ASP A 96 -5.30 -3.51 -22.27
C ASP A 96 -6.26 -3.11 -21.13
N ASP A 97 -6.88 -4.08 -20.43
CA ASP A 97 -7.68 -3.85 -19.23
C ASP A 97 -6.87 -3.25 -18.08
N PHE A 98 -5.61 -3.69 -17.92
CA PHE A 98 -4.70 -3.10 -16.94
C PHE A 98 -4.35 -1.65 -17.28
N ALA A 99 -4.06 -1.36 -18.56
CA ALA A 99 -3.78 0.00 -19.02
C ALA A 99 -4.96 0.95 -18.72
N ILE A 100 -6.19 0.51 -18.97
CA ILE A 100 -7.41 1.27 -18.64
C ILE A 100 -7.55 1.49 -17.13
N SER A 101 -7.28 0.46 -16.34
CA SER A 101 -7.40 0.54 -14.88
C SER A 101 -6.38 1.49 -14.27
N ILE A 102 -5.12 1.41 -14.73
CA ILE A 102 -4.05 2.26 -14.24
C ILE A 102 -4.22 3.71 -14.70
N ASP A 103 -4.82 3.96 -15.86
CA ASP A 103 -5.09 5.32 -16.33
C ASP A 103 -6.09 6.03 -15.41
N LYS A 104 -7.15 5.36 -15.02
CA LYS A 104 -8.27 5.94 -14.27
C LYS A 104 -7.97 6.22 -12.80
N ILE A 105 -7.11 5.43 -12.15
CA ILE A 105 -6.86 5.58 -10.72
C ILE A 105 -6.12 6.89 -10.43
N PRO A 106 -6.55 7.70 -9.44
CA PRO A 106 -5.80 8.86 -8.98
C PRO A 106 -4.39 8.47 -8.54
N LYS A 107 -3.39 9.25 -8.97
CA LYS A 107 -1.98 9.04 -8.65
C LYS A 107 -1.42 10.21 -7.88
N LEU A 108 -0.68 9.94 -6.80
CA LEU A 108 0.15 10.92 -6.11
C LEU A 108 1.62 10.59 -6.35
N VAL A 109 2.36 11.55 -6.88
CA VAL A 109 3.77 11.39 -7.22
C VAL A 109 4.63 12.14 -6.21
N PHE A 110 5.55 11.44 -5.60
CA PHE A 110 6.52 11.99 -4.64
C PHE A 110 7.87 12.16 -5.33
N SER A 111 8.24 13.42 -5.54
CA SER A 111 9.50 13.78 -6.20
C SER A 111 9.96 15.15 -5.73
N THR A 112 11.26 15.33 -5.56
CA THR A 112 11.90 16.62 -5.29
C THR A 112 12.42 17.29 -6.57
N THR A 113 12.43 16.57 -7.68
CA THR A 113 13.02 17.03 -8.95
C THR A 113 12.01 17.20 -10.08
N LEU A 114 10.89 16.46 -10.05
CA LEU A 114 9.83 16.57 -11.04
C LEU A 114 9.06 17.89 -10.81
N LYS A 115 8.86 18.68 -11.85
CA LYS A 115 8.16 19.96 -11.78
C LYS A 115 6.65 19.83 -11.98
N GLU A 116 6.25 18.89 -12.83
CA GLU A 116 4.86 18.65 -13.19
C GLU A 116 4.63 17.18 -13.56
N THR A 117 3.39 16.79 -13.69
CA THR A 117 2.99 15.48 -14.19
C THR A 117 2.25 15.66 -15.50
N ASN A 118 2.54 14.80 -16.49
CA ASN A 118 1.90 14.78 -17.82
C ASN A 118 0.79 13.72 -17.93
N TRP A 119 0.32 13.20 -16.81
CA TRP A 119 -0.78 12.24 -16.75
C TRP A 119 -1.98 12.87 -16.02
N VAL A 120 -3.13 12.97 -16.69
CA VAL A 120 -4.32 13.68 -16.17
C VAL A 120 -4.74 13.22 -14.77
N SER A 121 -4.65 11.92 -14.51
CA SER A 121 -4.99 11.34 -13.20
C SER A 121 -3.85 11.42 -12.17
N ALA A 122 -2.70 12.01 -12.51
CA ALA A 122 -1.54 12.15 -11.62
C ALA A 122 -1.35 13.60 -11.17
N LYS A 123 -0.89 13.78 -9.94
CA LYS A 123 -0.44 15.07 -9.41
C LYS A 123 0.76 14.88 -8.49
N LEU A 124 1.60 15.91 -8.39
CA LEU A 124 2.65 15.94 -7.38
C LEU A 124 2.03 16.05 -5.99
N SER A 125 2.64 15.36 -5.03
CA SER A 125 2.24 15.52 -3.63
C SER A 125 2.68 16.90 -3.12
N ASP A 126 1.78 17.56 -2.41
CA ASP A 126 1.99 18.82 -1.72
C ASP A 126 2.64 18.66 -0.34
N LEU A 127 2.67 17.43 0.18
CA LEU A 127 3.23 17.08 1.48
C LEU A 127 4.29 15.98 1.37
N PRO A 128 5.18 15.87 2.34
CA PRO A 128 6.08 14.73 2.48
C PRO A 128 5.31 13.41 2.58
N LEU A 129 5.92 12.30 2.18
CA LEU A 129 5.28 11.00 2.06
C LEU A 129 4.53 10.56 3.34
N ASN A 130 5.19 10.62 4.50
CA ASN A 130 4.60 10.12 5.74
C ASN A 130 3.38 10.98 6.17
N GLU A 131 3.48 12.30 6.03
CA GLU A 131 2.40 13.23 6.37
C GLU A 131 1.21 13.01 5.44
N LYS A 132 1.44 12.89 4.13
CA LYS A 132 0.38 12.64 3.15
C LYS A 132 -0.30 11.28 3.38
N VAL A 133 0.44 10.24 3.74
CA VAL A 133 -0.13 8.93 4.04
C VAL A 133 -0.98 8.98 5.32
N LEU A 134 -0.53 9.67 6.36
CA LEU A 134 -1.33 9.86 7.58
C LEU A 134 -2.61 10.65 7.31
N GLU A 135 -2.53 11.73 6.53
CA GLU A 135 -3.71 12.49 6.08
C GLU A 135 -4.71 11.60 5.32
N LEU A 136 -4.22 10.83 4.33
CA LEU A 136 -5.06 9.94 3.54
C LEU A 136 -5.71 8.83 4.38
N LYS A 137 -5.02 8.30 5.39
CA LYS A 137 -5.57 7.28 6.29
C LYS A 137 -6.74 7.80 7.13
N GLN A 138 -6.77 9.09 7.43
CA GLN A 138 -7.87 9.72 8.19
C GLN A 138 -9.11 10.01 7.33
N GLN A 139 -8.99 9.98 6.01
CA GLN A 139 -10.10 10.19 5.10
C GLN A 139 -10.89 8.90 4.89
N SER A 140 -12.19 9.02 4.65
CA SER A 140 -13.01 7.91 4.14
C SER A 140 -12.63 7.58 2.70
N GLY A 141 -12.68 6.30 2.33
CA GLY A 141 -12.41 5.90 0.95
C GLY A 141 -11.79 4.51 0.83
N ARG A 142 -11.51 4.11 -0.43
CA ARG A 142 -10.83 2.85 -0.74
C ARG A 142 -9.35 2.92 -0.36
N ASN A 143 -8.69 1.78 -0.31
CA ASN A 143 -7.30 1.62 0.12
C ASN A 143 -6.31 2.50 -0.64
N ILE A 144 -5.13 2.70 -0.05
CA ILE A 144 -3.98 3.40 -0.60
C ILE A 144 -3.02 2.34 -1.12
N LEU A 145 -2.73 2.32 -2.42
CA LEU A 145 -1.85 1.33 -3.05
C LEU A 145 -0.45 1.94 -3.25
N ILE A 146 0.59 1.14 -3.04
CA ILE A 146 1.98 1.55 -3.25
C ILE A 146 2.74 0.44 -3.95
N GLY A 147 3.37 0.77 -5.10
CA GLY A 147 4.22 -0.15 -5.87
C GLY A 147 5.67 0.33 -6.01
N SER A 148 6.02 1.47 -5.42
CA SER A 148 7.36 2.06 -5.53
C SER A 148 8.29 1.59 -4.44
N ARG A 149 9.40 0.92 -4.77
CA ARG A 149 10.40 0.43 -3.83
C ARG A 149 10.82 1.46 -2.77
N SER A 150 11.20 2.67 -3.20
CA SER A 150 11.68 3.72 -2.30
C SER A 150 10.62 4.17 -1.30
N LEU A 151 9.35 4.27 -1.74
CA LEU A 151 8.23 4.63 -0.87
C LEU A 151 7.90 3.48 0.10
N ILE A 152 7.91 2.23 -0.38
CA ILE A 152 7.70 1.04 0.45
C ILE A 152 8.73 1.00 1.59
N ILE A 153 10.01 1.19 1.30
CA ILE A 153 11.08 1.21 2.31
C ILE A 153 10.85 2.32 3.35
N GLN A 154 10.53 3.53 2.89
CA GLN A 154 10.27 4.65 3.80
C GLN A 154 9.09 4.36 4.73
N LEU A 155 7.99 3.83 4.20
CA LEU A 155 6.79 3.55 4.98
C LEU A 155 6.95 2.33 5.89
N LEU A 156 7.71 1.31 5.49
CA LEU A 156 8.08 0.19 6.36
C LEU A 156 8.90 0.67 7.56
N ASN A 157 9.90 1.53 7.33
CA ASN A 157 10.72 2.10 8.39
C ASN A 157 9.93 3.02 9.36
N ASN A 158 8.75 3.48 8.96
CA ASN A 158 7.86 4.33 9.77
C ASN A 158 6.58 3.61 10.26
N ASN A 159 6.50 2.29 10.09
CA ASN A 159 5.35 1.45 10.47
C ASN A 159 4.00 1.93 9.89
N LEU A 160 4.01 2.43 8.65
CA LEU A 160 2.84 2.99 7.98
C LEU A 160 2.19 2.04 6.96
N ILE A 161 2.73 0.83 6.75
CA ILE A 161 2.15 -0.20 5.89
C ILE A 161 1.24 -1.10 6.72
N ASP A 162 -0.01 -1.27 6.30
CA ASP A 162 -0.99 -2.14 6.95
C ASP A 162 -1.01 -3.55 6.36
N GLU A 163 -0.73 -3.67 5.05
CA GLU A 163 -0.69 -4.95 4.34
C GLU A 163 0.43 -4.94 3.31
N PHE A 164 1.12 -6.08 3.17
CA PHE A 164 2.22 -6.23 2.25
C PHE A 164 1.99 -7.44 1.35
N GLN A 165 1.85 -7.22 0.05
CA GLN A 165 1.66 -8.26 -0.96
C GLN A 165 2.92 -8.35 -1.82
N ILE A 166 3.64 -9.46 -1.69
CA ILE A 166 4.87 -9.72 -2.44
C ILE A 166 4.59 -10.79 -3.47
N CYS A 167 4.75 -10.46 -4.75
CA CYS A 167 4.73 -11.43 -5.83
C CYS A 167 6.16 -11.96 -6.03
N ILE A 168 6.43 -13.15 -5.53
CA ILE A 168 7.75 -13.80 -5.63
C ILE A 168 7.80 -14.59 -6.93
N HIS A 169 8.70 -14.17 -7.81
CA HIS A 169 8.99 -14.86 -9.06
C HIS A 169 10.00 -15.99 -8.82
N PRO A 170 9.83 -17.15 -9.48
CA PRO A 170 10.76 -18.30 -9.36
C PRO A 170 12.07 -18.05 -10.14
N ILE A 171 12.73 -16.96 -9.82
CA ILE A 171 13.95 -16.46 -10.47
C ILE A 171 14.98 -16.14 -9.39
N ILE A 172 16.24 -16.47 -9.61
CA ILE A 172 17.39 -15.98 -8.87
C ILE A 172 18.19 -15.10 -9.82
N GLU A 173 18.17 -13.78 -9.57
CA GLU A 173 18.80 -12.79 -10.45
C GLU A 173 20.27 -12.55 -10.10
N GLY A 174 20.64 -12.66 -8.84
CA GLY A 174 22.01 -12.46 -8.34
C GLY A 174 22.42 -11.00 -8.19
N LYS A 175 22.01 -10.11 -9.09
CA LYS A 175 22.36 -8.68 -9.11
C LYS A 175 21.09 -7.84 -9.26
N GLY A 176 21.15 -6.57 -8.86
CA GLY A 176 20.06 -5.61 -9.05
C GLY A 176 19.60 -4.94 -7.76
N LEU A 177 18.48 -4.20 -7.82
CA LEU A 177 17.93 -3.45 -6.71
C LEU A 177 17.24 -4.39 -5.70
N LYS A 178 17.87 -4.63 -4.57
CA LYS A 178 17.29 -5.44 -3.48
C LYS A 178 16.20 -4.64 -2.74
N LEU A 179 15.04 -5.26 -2.50
CA LEU A 179 13.90 -4.59 -1.87
C LEU A 179 14.21 -4.14 -0.44
N PHE A 180 14.84 -4.99 0.37
CA PHE A 180 14.97 -4.75 1.81
C PHE A 180 16.32 -4.19 2.27
N GLU A 181 17.16 -3.74 1.34
CA GLU A 181 18.53 -3.30 1.60
C GLU A 181 18.64 -2.11 2.60
N LYS A 182 17.61 -1.27 2.68
CA LYS A 182 17.59 -0.05 3.51
C LYS A 182 16.58 -0.11 4.64
N ILE A 183 16.20 -1.30 5.07
CA ILE A 183 15.37 -1.50 6.26
C ILE A 183 16.26 -1.33 7.49
N LYS A 184 15.85 -0.44 8.41
CA LYS A 184 16.64 -0.07 9.58
C LYS A 184 16.56 -1.08 10.71
N ASP A 185 15.35 -1.56 10.99
CA ASP A 185 15.05 -2.42 12.12
C ASP A 185 14.37 -3.71 11.67
N ARG A 186 14.46 -4.74 12.50
CA ARG A 186 13.71 -5.98 12.28
C ARG A 186 12.22 -5.72 12.29
N ILE A 187 11.54 -6.08 11.21
CA ILE A 187 10.09 -6.03 11.08
C ILE A 187 9.55 -7.46 11.06
N MET A 188 8.73 -7.82 12.04
CA MET A 188 8.06 -9.11 12.07
C MET A 188 6.78 -9.05 11.26
N LEU A 189 6.62 -9.99 10.35
CA LEU A 189 5.43 -10.11 9.50
C LEU A 189 4.64 -11.37 9.90
N LYS A 190 3.31 -11.30 9.82
CA LYS A 190 2.41 -12.44 9.93
C LYS A 190 1.88 -12.75 8.53
N LEU A 191 2.14 -13.94 8.04
CA LEU A 191 1.53 -14.44 6.81
C LEU A 191 0.03 -14.62 7.05
N ILE A 192 -0.79 -14.06 6.18
CA ILE A 192 -2.26 -14.16 6.26
C ILE A 192 -2.86 -14.95 5.10
N ASN A 193 -2.18 -14.98 3.95
CA ASN A 193 -2.61 -15.75 2.79
C ASN A 193 -1.45 -16.00 1.82
N THR A 194 -1.61 -16.99 0.94
CA THR A 194 -0.74 -17.25 -0.22
C THR A 194 -1.60 -17.61 -1.43
N LYS A 195 -1.14 -17.24 -2.62
CA LYS A 195 -1.74 -17.65 -3.90
C LYS A 195 -0.62 -18.00 -4.87
N SER A 196 -0.61 -19.22 -5.39
CA SER A 196 0.29 -19.59 -6.49
C SER A 196 -0.39 -19.38 -7.82
N LEU A 197 0.36 -18.87 -8.80
CA LEU A 197 -0.07 -18.68 -10.18
C LEU A 197 0.49 -19.82 -11.06
N ASN A 198 -0.11 -20.01 -12.24
CA ASN A 198 0.33 -21.06 -13.17
C ASN A 198 1.76 -20.87 -13.68
N SER A 199 2.26 -19.64 -13.70
CA SER A 199 3.64 -19.28 -14.03
C SER A 199 4.67 -19.68 -12.95
N GLY A 200 4.23 -20.19 -11.80
CA GLY A 200 5.07 -20.46 -10.64
C GLY A 200 5.28 -19.24 -9.72
N VAL A 201 4.77 -18.06 -10.08
CA VAL A 201 4.78 -16.90 -9.19
C VAL A 201 3.93 -17.19 -7.97
N THR A 202 4.47 -16.88 -6.79
CA THR A 202 3.73 -17.00 -5.52
C THR A 202 3.48 -15.63 -4.93
N ILE A 203 2.21 -15.29 -4.73
CA ILE A 203 1.80 -14.07 -4.06
C ILE A 203 1.65 -14.35 -2.57
N MET A 204 2.42 -13.65 -1.75
CA MET A 204 2.40 -13.78 -0.29
C MET A 204 1.79 -12.51 0.32
N TYR A 205 0.79 -12.70 1.18
CA TYR A 205 0.07 -11.62 1.85
C TYR A 205 0.49 -11.58 3.31
N TYR A 206 1.05 -10.45 3.72
CA TYR A 206 1.53 -10.25 5.08
C TYR A 206 0.88 -9.04 5.74
N VAL A 207 0.78 -9.09 7.05
CA VAL A 207 0.52 -7.91 7.89
C VAL A 207 1.69 -7.73 8.86
N PRO A 208 2.20 -6.51 9.06
CA PRO A 208 3.19 -6.25 10.09
C PRO A 208 2.63 -6.60 11.47
N LYS A 209 3.42 -7.29 12.29
CA LYS A 209 3.07 -7.49 13.71
C LYS A 209 3.32 -6.18 14.43
N VAL A 210 2.29 -5.66 15.08
CA VAL A 210 2.43 -4.52 15.99
C VAL A 210 3.38 -4.93 17.12
N LYS A 211 4.36 -4.07 17.40
CA LYS A 211 5.28 -4.27 18.55
C LYS A 211 4.53 -4.07 19.85
#